data_822c77e7711d6eaf9cb443b72b14208b
#
_entry.id   822c77e7711d6eaf9cb443b72b14208b
#
_cell.length_a   1.000
_cell.length_b   1.000
_cell.length_c   1.000
_cell.angle_alpha   90.00
_cell.angle_beta   90.00
_cell.angle_gamma   90.00
#
_symmetry.space_group_name_H-M   'P 1'
#
loop_
_entity.id
_entity.type
_entity.pdbx_description
1 polymer ?
#
loop_
_entity_poly.entity_id
_entity_poly.type
_entity_poly.pdbx_seq_one_letter_code
_entity_poly.pdbx_strand_id
1 'polypeptide(L)'
;MIKLISAIKNLVVGLITTGKHLGRHAVTVQYPTERWEMPERSRGIVVLLSDKETGALNCTTCLLCERACPTAAIKIVYDKDEKGKRILKDFIVDHGLCCFCGLCEEACNFAAIKMATKYEFSTFDKNDLVWHTDKLQEVGRDVPYEKPERKKPEVKPAAPKAAPKPAATANPSPVMQPSPAENKPGITDKIDPQEGK
;
A
#
# COMPACT_ATOMS: atom_id res chain seq x y z
N MET A 1 11.23 -63.08 9.94
CA MET A 1 11.70 -62.38 11.15
C MET A 1 12.55 -61.15 10.84
N ILE A 2 13.56 -61.21 9.96
CA ILE A 2 14.46 -60.07 9.67
C ILE A 2 13.71 -58.80 9.15
N LYS A 3 12.71 -58.97 8.29
CA LYS A 3 11.91 -57.84 7.76
C LYS A 3 11.10 -57.13 8.86
N LEU A 4 10.56 -57.86 9.83
CA LEU A 4 9.82 -57.29 10.96
C LEU A 4 10.73 -56.49 11.88
N ILE A 5 11.92 -57.00 12.18
CA ILE A 5 12.93 -56.30 13.00
C ILE A 5 13.38 -55.01 12.34
N SER A 6 13.61 -55.04 11.00
CA SER A 6 13.95 -53.87 10.22
C SER A 6 12.84 -52.82 10.21
N ALA A 7 11.57 -53.22 10.11
CA ALA A 7 10.44 -52.31 10.18
C ALA A 7 10.32 -51.62 11.54
N ILE A 8 10.46 -52.37 12.64
CA ILE A 8 10.45 -51.82 14.01
C ILE A 8 11.59 -50.85 14.20
N LYS A 9 12.81 -51.20 13.77
CA LYS A 9 13.98 -50.31 13.85
C LYS A 9 13.72 -48.99 13.12
N ASN A 10 13.18 -49.01 11.91
CA ASN A 10 12.91 -47.79 11.12
C ASN A 10 11.83 -46.95 11.78
N LEU A 11 10.81 -47.57 12.35
CA LEU A 11 9.76 -46.86 13.13
C LEU A 11 10.38 -46.13 14.36
N VAL A 12 11.20 -46.82 15.13
CA VAL A 12 11.88 -46.25 16.31
C VAL A 12 12.81 -45.11 15.91
N VAL A 13 13.59 -45.26 14.85
CA VAL A 13 14.45 -44.20 14.33
C VAL A 13 13.63 -42.97 13.89
N GLY A 14 12.52 -43.17 13.19
CA GLY A 14 11.62 -42.08 12.83
C GLY A 14 11.03 -41.36 14.06
N LEU A 15 10.61 -42.12 15.06
CA LEU A 15 10.05 -41.58 16.32
C LEU A 15 11.10 -40.77 17.10
N ILE A 16 12.34 -41.26 17.20
CA ILE A 16 13.44 -40.56 17.85
C ILE A 16 13.78 -39.29 17.09
N THR A 17 13.78 -39.32 15.75
CA THR A 17 14.06 -38.15 14.92
C THR A 17 13.02 -37.06 15.13
N THR A 18 11.75 -37.38 15.11
CA THR A 18 10.67 -36.40 15.38
C THR A 18 10.69 -35.92 16.83
N GLY A 19 10.95 -36.83 17.80
CA GLY A 19 11.05 -36.50 19.22
C GLY A 19 12.17 -35.50 19.54
N LYS A 20 13.29 -35.52 18.80
CA LYS A 20 14.36 -34.52 18.93
C LYS A 20 13.90 -33.10 18.60
N HIS A 21 12.91 -32.96 17.71
CA HIS A 21 12.37 -31.65 17.33
C HIS A 21 11.44 -31.04 18.39
N LEU A 22 10.88 -31.90 19.30
CA LEU A 22 9.97 -31.42 20.32
C LEU A 22 10.68 -30.51 21.37
N GLY A 23 11.97 -30.74 21.62
CA GLY A 23 12.78 -29.96 22.56
C GLY A 23 13.56 -28.81 21.92
N ARG A 24 13.40 -28.56 20.61
CA ARG A 24 14.10 -27.45 19.95
C ARG A 24 13.37 -26.13 20.20
N HIS A 25 14.16 -25.08 20.44
CA HIS A 25 13.61 -23.72 20.51
C HIS A 25 12.94 -23.34 19.17
N ALA A 26 11.87 -22.56 19.25
CA ALA A 26 11.20 -22.03 18.05
C ALA A 26 12.17 -21.14 17.25
N VAL A 27 12.21 -21.34 15.91
CA VAL A 27 13.04 -20.55 14.99
C VAL A 27 12.28 -19.34 14.44
N THR A 28 10.95 -19.38 14.55
CA THR A 28 10.05 -18.31 14.09
C THR A 28 9.89 -17.25 15.17
N VAL A 29 9.69 -16.01 14.74
CA VAL A 29 9.38 -14.89 15.64
C VAL A 29 8.09 -15.17 16.39
N GLN A 30 8.13 -15.09 17.73
CA GLN A 30 7.01 -15.39 18.62
C GLN A 30 6.15 -14.13 18.83
N TYR A 31 5.38 -13.75 17.79
CA TYR A 31 4.43 -12.65 17.91
C TYR A 31 3.27 -13.03 18.86
N PRO A 32 2.80 -12.16 19.76
CA PRO A 32 3.16 -10.73 19.93
C PRO A 32 4.31 -10.44 20.90
N THR A 33 4.90 -11.49 21.53
CA THR A 33 5.95 -11.35 22.53
C THR A 33 7.24 -10.79 21.92
N GLU A 34 7.57 -11.31 20.74
CA GLU A 34 8.70 -10.84 19.94
C GLU A 34 8.14 -10.10 18.72
N ARG A 35 8.68 -8.93 18.44
CA ARG A 35 8.30 -8.12 17.28
C ARG A 35 9.51 -7.88 16.41
N TRP A 36 9.27 -7.83 15.11
CA TRP A 36 10.33 -7.53 14.17
C TRP A 36 10.57 -6.01 14.11
N GLU A 37 11.81 -5.61 14.28
CA GLU A 37 12.24 -4.25 14.00
C GLU A 37 12.31 -4.04 12.49
N MET A 38 11.41 -3.20 11.99
CA MET A 38 11.32 -2.95 10.55
C MET A 38 12.50 -2.09 10.10
N PRO A 39 13.15 -2.44 8.98
CA PRO A 39 14.22 -1.62 8.42
C PRO A 39 13.70 -0.23 8.04
N GLU A 40 14.56 0.79 8.08
CA GLU A 40 14.22 2.19 7.84
C GLU A 40 13.50 2.43 6.48
N ARG A 41 13.83 1.63 5.47
CA ARG A 41 13.22 1.71 4.12
C ARG A 41 11.93 0.90 3.99
N SER A 42 11.38 0.40 5.09
CA SER A 42 10.12 -0.32 5.09
C SER A 42 8.95 0.61 4.75
N ARG A 43 8.03 0.10 3.95
CA ARG A 43 6.80 0.82 3.57
C ARG A 43 5.66 0.42 4.50
N GLY A 44 5.55 1.08 5.64
CA GLY A 44 4.42 0.93 6.55
C GLY A 44 3.36 2.01 6.33
N ILE A 45 2.87 2.61 7.40
CA ILE A 45 1.77 3.58 7.37
C ILE A 45 2.22 4.88 6.69
N VAL A 46 1.33 5.48 5.91
CA VAL A 46 1.51 6.84 5.36
C VAL A 46 1.34 7.86 6.48
N VAL A 47 2.30 8.77 6.63
CA VAL A 47 2.27 9.83 7.63
C VAL A 47 2.56 11.19 7.02
N LEU A 48 2.05 12.25 7.67
CA LEU A 48 2.36 13.63 7.33
C LEU A 48 3.49 14.15 8.22
N LEU A 49 4.50 14.71 7.58
CA LEU A 49 5.62 15.33 8.25
C LEU A 49 5.32 16.80 8.53
N SER A 50 5.64 17.20 9.75
CA SER A 50 5.64 18.59 10.19
C SER A 50 7.05 19.01 10.58
N ASP A 51 7.31 20.31 10.51
CA ASP A 51 8.53 20.88 11.00
C ASP A 51 8.61 20.71 12.53
N LYS A 52 9.74 20.22 13.04
CA LYS A 52 9.93 19.93 14.47
C LYS A 52 9.94 21.19 15.33
N GLU A 53 10.36 22.33 14.76
CA GLU A 53 10.49 23.60 15.51
C GLU A 53 9.16 24.35 15.55
N THR A 54 8.48 24.45 14.42
CA THR A 54 7.26 25.25 14.28
C THR A 54 5.97 24.44 14.39
N GLY A 55 6.05 23.11 14.26
CA GLY A 55 4.88 22.23 14.19
C GLY A 55 4.04 22.40 12.92
N ALA A 56 4.48 23.26 12.00
CA ALA A 56 3.77 23.52 10.75
C ALA A 56 3.90 22.34 9.79
N LEU A 57 2.81 22.01 9.07
CA LEU A 57 2.82 20.97 8.07
C LEU A 57 3.67 21.38 6.86
N ASN A 58 4.50 20.47 6.37
CA ASN A 58 5.30 20.69 5.17
C ASN A 58 4.44 20.66 3.88
N CYS A 59 3.16 20.29 4.00
CA CYS A 59 2.24 20.15 2.87
C CYS A 59 1.84 21.51 2.28
N THR A 60 2.07 21.70 0.97
CA THR A 60 1.70 22.90 0.21
C THR A 60 0.42 22.74 -0.59
N THR A 61 -0.33 21.65 -0.38
CA THR A 61 -1.61 21.37 -1.07
C THR A 61 -1.49 21.35 -2.61
N CYS A 62 -0.40 20.75 -3.11
CA CYS A 62 -0.13 20.68 -4.56
C CYS A 62 -0.93 19.57 -5.28
N LEU A 63 -1.58 18.66 -4.57
CA LEU A 63 -2.41 17.54 -5.05
C LEU A 63 -1.65 16.46 -5.86
N LEU A 64 -0.33 16.48 -5.88
CA LEU A 64 0.45 15.49 -6.62
C LEU A 64 0.30 14.08 -6.05
N CYS A 65 0.28 13.93 -4.73
CA CYS A 65 0.13 12.64 -4.06
C CYS A 65 -1.25 12.02 -4.26
N GLU A 66 -2.31 12.83 -4.32
CA GLU A 66 -3.67 12.38 -4.62
C GLU A 66 -3.75 11.81 -6.04
N ARG A 67 -3.13 12.50 -7.02
CA ARG A 67 -3.09 12.06 -8.42
C ARG A 67 -2.19 10.85 -8.65
N ALA A 68 -1.12 10.72 -7.86
CA ALA A 68 -0.19 9.60 -7.96
C ALA A 68 -0.71 8.32 -7.31
N CYS A 69 -1.77 8.40 -6.50
CA CYS A 69 -2.32 7.25 -5.79
C CYS A 69 -3.13 6.35 -6.73
N PRO A 70 -2.71 5.10 -6.98
CA PRO A 70 -3.41 4.21 -7.91
C PRO A 70 -4.77 3.72 -7.38
N THR A 71 -4.94 3.67 -6.05
CA THR A 71 -6.16 3.20 -5.39
C THR A 71 -7.07 4.33 -4.94
N ALA A 72 -6.71 5.59 -5.22
CA ALA A 72 -7.43 6.78 -4.76
C ALA A 72 -7.67 6.81 -3.23
N ALA A 73 -6.72 6.24 -2.47
CA ALA A 73 -6.77 6.20 -1.01
C ALA A 73 -6.52 7.55 -0.34
N ILE A 74 -5.97 8.52 -1.07
CA ILE A 74 -5.64 9.86 -0.57
C ILE A 74 -6.66 10.87 -1.09
N LYS A 75 -7.24 11.66 -0.19
CA LYS A 75 -8.15 12.75 -0.52
C LYS A 75 -7.71 14.02 0.21
N ILE A 76 -7.58 15.12 -0.52
CA ILE A 76 -7.13 16.40 0.02
C ILE A 76 -8.27 17.41 -0.05
N VAL A 77 -8.70 17.88 1.11
CA VAL A 77 -9.71 18.95 1.23
C VAL A 77 -8.98 20.26 1.45
N TYR A 78 -9.26 21.24 0.60
CA TYR A 78 -8.61 22.55 0.67
C TYR A 78 -9.57 23.70 0.38
N ASP A 79 -9.27 24.87 0.93
CA ASP A 79 -9.90 26.12 0.56
C ASP A 79 -8.98 26.97 -0.31
N LYS A 80 -9.56 27.94 -1.01
CA LYS A 80 -8.82 28.95 -1.74
C LYS A 80 -8.93 30.28 -1.01
N ASP A 81 -7.78 30.85 -0.71
CA ASP A 81 -7.69 32.20 -0.17
C ASP A 81 -8.10 33.25 -1.22
N GLU A 82 -8.37 34.49 -0.81
CA GLU A 82 -8.67 35.62 -1.70
C GLU A 82 -7.59 35.84 -2.77
N LYS A 83 -6.35 35.43 -2.48
CA LYS A 83 -5.19 35.50 -3.40
C LYS A 83 -5.07 34.24 -4.29
N GLY A 84 -6.05 33.32 -4.27
CA GLY A 84 -6.02 32.07 -5.05
C GLY A 84 -5.07 30.99 -4.53
N LYS A 85 -4.41 31.20 -3.38
CA LYS A 85 -3.54 30.20 -2.75
C LYS A 85 -4.40 29.13 -2.08
N ARG A 86 -4.02 27.86 -2.25
CA ARG A 86 -4.70 26.73 -1.60
C ARG A 86 -4.23 26.61 -0.16
N ILE A 87 -5.19 26.52 0.76
CA ILE A 87 -4.95 26.27 2.17
C ILE A 87 -5.49 24.88 2.48
N LEU A 88 -4.65 24.03 3.08
CA LEU A 88 -5.05 22.69 3.50
C LEU A 88 -6.08 22.78 4.62
N LYS A 89 -7.27 22.21 4.43
CA LYS A 89 -8.26 21.99 5.47
C LYS A 89 -8.11 20.64 6.12
N ASP A 90 -8.06 19.60 5.30
CA ASP A 90 -7.93 18.24 5.79
C ASP A 90 -7.17 17.37 4.77
N PHE A 91 -6.38 16.46 5.30
CA PHE A 91 -5.67 15.45 4.52
C PHE A 91 -6.13 14.08 5.00
N ILE A 92 -6.85 13.38 4.15
CA ILE A 92 -7.50 12.13 4.49
C ILE A 92 -6.77 11.00 3.78
N VAL A 93 -6.41 9.96 4.53
CA VAL A 93 -5.85 8.71 4.00
C VAL A 93 -6.71 7.54 4.46
N ASP A 94 -7.27 6.80 3.52
CA ASP A 94 -7.94 5.54 3.80
C ASP A 94 -6.93 4.39 3.71
N HIS A 95 -6.45 3.93 4.87
CA HIS A 95 -5.50 2.83 4.95
C HIS A 95 -6.13 1.48 4.56
N GLY A 96 -7.45 1.38 4.56
CA GLY A 96 -8.16 0.19 4.08
C GLY A 96 -8.13 0.04 2.55
N LEU A 97 -7.92 1.14 1.81
CA LEU A 97 -7.74 1.16 0.36
C LEU A 97 -6.26 1.25 -0.06
N CYS A 98 -5.39 1.68 0.86
CA CYS A 98 -3.98 1.91 0.57
C CYS A 98 -3.25 0.59 0.29
N CYS A 99 -2.54 0.50 -0.83
CA CYS A 99 -1.68 -0.65 -1.19
C CYS A 99 -0.22 -0.48 -0.76
N PHE A 100 0.12 0.53 0.02
CA PHE A 100 1.46 0.81 0.57
C PHE A 100 2.58 0.85 -0.49
N CYS A 101 2.28 1.29 -1.71
CA CYS A 101 3.22 1.31 -2.83
C CYS A 101 4.30 2.40 -2.74
N GLY A 102 4.09 3.47 -1.94
CA GLY A 102 5.05 4.57 -1.73
C GLY A 102 5.06 5.63 -2.84
N LEU A 103 4.25 5.52 -3.90
CA LEU A 103 4.21 6.51 -4.98
C LEU A 103 3.83 7.92 -4.52
N CYS A 104 3.05 8.04 -3.44
CA CYS A 104 2.70 9.34 -2.85
C CYS A 104 3.90 10.04 -2.21
N GLU A 105 4.82 9.28 -1.60
CA GLU A 105 6.09 9.80 -1.06
C GLU A 105 7.01 10.25 -2.19
N GLU A 106 7.18 9.43 -3.22
CA GLU A 106 8.01 9.75 -4.39
C GLU A 106 7.50 10.97 -5.16
N ALA A 107 6.17 11.13 -5.27
CA ALA A 107 5.53 12.27 -5.94
C ALA A 107 5.62 13.58 -5.13
N CYS A 108 5.94 13.52 -3.83
CA CYS A 108 5.96 14.68 -2.96
C CYS A 108 7.26 15.48 -3.07
N ASN A 109 7.24 16.59 -3.82
CA ASN A 109 8.42 17.48 -3.95
C ASN A 109 8.76 18.24 -2.66
N PHE A 110 7.86 18.28 -1.69
CA PHE A 110 8.03 19.04 -0.44
C PHE A 110 8.40 18.14 0.74
N ALA A 111 8.53 16.83 0.49
CA ALA A 111 8.76 15.83 1.53
C ALA A 111 7.78 15.96 2.71
N ALA A 112 6.52 16.25 2.39
CA ALA A 112 5.45 16.36 3.37
C ALA A 112 4.82 15.01 3.73
N ILE A 113 5.06 13.97 2.91
CA ILE A 113 4.55 12.62 3.10
C ILE A 113 5.74 11.67 3.20
N LYS A 114 5.68 10.76 4.15
CA LYS A 114 6.64 9.67 4.30
C LYS A 114 5.91 8.38 4.65
N MET A 115 6.50 7.25 4.26
CA MET A 115 6.09 5.93 4.72
C MET A 115 6.82 5.66 6.03
N ALA A 116 6.08 5.48 7.12
CA ALA A 116 6.65 5.12 8.42
C ALA A 116 7.00 3.63 8.48
N THR A 117 7.87 3.26 9.41
CA THR A 117 8.17 1.84 9.69
C THR A 117 7.08 1.16 10.53
N LYS A 118 6.14 1.94 11.08
CA LYS A 118 5.03 1.45 11.89
C LYS A 118 4.03 0.68 11.00
N TYR A 119 3.68 -0.52 11.39
CA TYR A 119 2.77 -1.41 10.64
C TYR A 119 1.58 -1.91 11.47
N GLU A 120 1.55 -1.67 12.78
CA GLU A 120 0.48 -2.10 13.66
C GLU A 120 -0.60 -1.01 13.77
N PHE A 121 -1.68 -1.19 13.03
CA PHE A 121 -2.83 -0.27 13.03
C PHE A 121 -4.15 -0.98 12.77
N SER A 122 -4.20 -2.30 13.01
CA SER A 122 -5.42 -3.09 12.85
C SER A 122 -6.51 -2.63 13.81
N THR A 123 -7.72 -2.51 13.31
CA THR A 123 -8.91 -2.12 14.06
C THR A 123 -10.09 -3.03 13.72
N PHE A 124 -11.11 -3.06 14.57
CA PHE A 124 -12.34 -3.80 14.31
C PHE A 124 -13.31 -3.03 13.41
N ASP A 125 -13.24 -1.69 13.43
CA ASP A 125 -14.07 -0.83 12.59
C ASP A 125 -13.27 -0.31 11.39
N LYS A 126 -13.86 -0.46 10.21
CA LYS A 126 -13.27 0.04 8.96
C LYS A 126 -13.10 1.56 8.97
N ASN A 127 -13.98 2.29 9.63
CA ASN A 127 -13.90 3.75 9.69
C ASN A 127 -12.65 4.25 10.43
N ASP A 128 -12.14 3.47 11.39
CA ASP A 128 -10.93 3.81 12.12
C ASP A 128 -9.66 3.76 11.26
N LEU A 129 -9.74 3.12 10.08
CA LEU A 129 -8.64 3.10 9.09
C LEU A 129 -8.58 4.36 8.25
N VAL A 130 -9.61 5.21 8.30
CA VAL A 130 -9.61 6.52 7.66
C VAL A 130 -8.98 7.53 8.61
N TRP A 131 -7.77 7.96 8.26
CA TRP A 131 -7.00 8.89 9.10
C TRP A 131 -7.03 10.29 8.53
N HIS A 132 -7.28 11.24 9.41
CA HIS A 132 -7.29 12.67 9.16
C HIS A 132 -5.93 13.31 9.48
N THR A 133 -5.77 14.56 9.10
CA THR A 133 -4.54 15.33 9.25
C THR A 133 -3.93 15.21 10.65
N ASP A 134 -4.73 15.33 11.72
CA ASP A 134 -4.26 15.33 13.10
C ASP A 134 -3.57 14.01 13.47
N LYS A 135 -4.22 12.88 13.16
CA LYS A 135 -3.68 11.54 13.45
C LYS A 135 -2.45 11.22 12.59
N LEU A 136 -2.47 11.63 11.32
CA LEU A 136 -1.33 11.46 10.41
C LEU A 136 -0.11 12.27 10.86
N GLN A 137 -0.32 13.47 11.39
CA GLN A 137 0.73 14.33 11.93
C GLN A 137 1.26 13.81 13.25
N GLU A 138 0.40 13.33 14.14
CA GLU A 138 0.80 12.76 15.44
C GLU A 138 1.75 11.58 15.25
N VAL A 139 1.39 10.62 14.41
CA VAL A 139 2.23 9.45 14.09
C VAL A 139 3.50 9.88 13.33
N GLY A 140 3.42 10.95 12.55
CA GLY A 140 4.56 11.48 11.78
C GLY A 140 5.64 12.14 12.62
N ARG A 141 5.35 12.56 13.87
CA ARG A 141 6.34 13.18 14.79
C ARG A 141 7.47 12.24 15.17
N ASP A 142 7.16 10.96 15.28
CA ASP A 142 8.11 9.93 15.70
C ASP A 142 9.02 9.46 14.57
N VAL A 143 8.73 9.87 13.33
CA VAL A 143 9.48 9.41 12.16
C VAL A 143 10.70 10.29 11.94
N PRO A 144 11.93 9.71 11.89
CA PRO A 144 13.13 10.47 11.58
C PRO A 144 13.03 11.01 10.15
N TYR A 145 13.12 12.31 10.01
CA TYR A 145 13.04 12.99 8.74
C TYR A 145 14.34 13.74 8.42
N GLU A 146 14.96 13.36 7.32
CA GLU A 146 15.98 14.15 6.66
C GLU A 146 15.36 14.81 5.44
N LYS A 147 15.34 16.14 5.43
CA LYS A 147 14.86 16.90 4.28
C LYS A 147 15.77 16.61 3.09
N PRO A 148 15.28 15.98 2.01
CA PRO A 148 16.12 15.72 0.86
C PRO A 148 16.63 17.03 0.30
N GLU A 149 17.94 17.18 0.18
CA GLU A 149 18.54 18.32 -0.52
C GLU A 149 17.99 18.32 -1.95
N ARG A 150 17.29 19.39 -2.32
CA ARG A 150 16.80 19.55 -3.69
C ARG A 150 18.01 19.60 -4.60
N LYS A 151 18.34 18.51 -5.27
CA LYS A 151 19.20 18.56 -6.44
C LYS A 151 18.53 19.53 -7.40
N LYS A 152 19.16 20.71 -7.62
CA LYS A 152 18.72 21.63 -8.65
C LYS A 152 18.56 20.81 -9.92
N PRO A 153 17.43 20.90 -10.64
CA PRO A 153 17.32 20.19 -11.90
C PRO A 153 18.51 20.61 -12.76
N GLU A 154 19.37 19.66 -13.11
CA GLU A 154 20.35 19.87 -14.16
C GLU A 154 19.55 20.21 -15.41
N VAL A 155 19.58 21.47 -15.79
CA VAL A 155 19.03 21.93 -17.06
C VAL A 155 19.85 21.23 -18.14
N LYS A 156 19.38 20.06 -18.60
CA LYS A 156 19.89 19.45 -19.81
C LYS A 156 19.72 20.51 -20.91
N PRO A 157 20.81 20.87 -21.63
CA PRO A 157 20.70 21.83 -22.70
C PRO A 157 19.62 21.35 -23.68
N ALA A 158 18.65 22.23 -23.94
CA ALA A 158 17.52 21.94 -24.81
C ALA A 158 18.04 21.41 -26.16
N ALA A 159 17.68 20.20 -26.52
CA ALA A 159 17.91 19.66 -27.84
C ALA A 159 17.23 20.62 -28.86
N PRO A 160 17.88 20.91 -30.00
CA PRO A 160 17.32 21.81 -30.98
C PRO A 160 15.95 21.32 -31.45
N LYS A 161 14.96 22.23 -31.43
CA LYS A 161 13.59 21.95 -31.89
C LYS A 161 13.64 21.40 -33.30
N ALA A 162 13.32 20.13 -33.46
CA ALA A 162 13.10 19.54 -34.78
C ALA A 162 11.88 20.24 -35.42
N ALA A 163 12.04 20.58 -36.69
CA ALA A 163 11.02 21.24 -37.52
C ALA A 163 9.70 20.47 -37.57
N PRO A 164 8.55 21.13 -37.71
CA PRO A 164 7.25 20.49 -37.76
C PRO A 164 7.14 19.56 -38.96
N LYS A 165 6.90 18.27 -38.71
CA LYS A 165 6.51 17.32 -39.77
C LYS A 165 5.10 17.64 -40.25
N PRO A 166 4.84 17.55 -41.56
CA PRO A 166 3.51 17.78 -42.12
C PRO A 166 2.52 16.71 -41.62
N ALA A 167 1.29 17.13 -41.40
CA ALA A 167 0.19 16.32 -40.94
C ALA A 167 -0.06 15.12 -41.86
N ALA A 168 0.12 13.92 -41.34
CA ALA A 168 -0.34 12.69 -41.98
C ALA A 168 -1.80 12.43 -41.57
N THR A 169 -2.62 12.30 -42.58
CA THR A 169 -4.03 11.93 -42.62
C THR A 169 -4.43 10.89 -41.60
N ALA A 170 -5.50 11.20 -40.87
CA ALA A 170 -6.16 10.35 -39.93
C ALA A 170 -6.64 9.03 -40.58
N ASN A 171 -6.15 7.90 -40.08
CA ASN A 171 -6.75 6.60 -40.35
C ASN A 171 -7.84 6.38 -39.31
N PRO A 172 -9.08 6.05 -39.68
CA PRO A 172 -10.13 5.75 -38.72
C PRO A 172 -9.86 4.38 -38.08
N SER A 173 -9.85 4.35 -36.75
CA SER A 173 -9.75 3.14 -35.95
C SER A 173 -10.90 2.17 -36.25
N PRO A 174 -10.67 0.87 -36.32
CA PRO A 174 -11.76 -0.10 -36.52
C PRO A 174 -12.65 -0.16 -35.28
N VAL A 175 -13.93 0.09 -35.48
CA VAL A 175 -15.02 -0.11 -34.54
C VAL A 175 -15.06 -1.58 -34.13
N MET A 176 -14.76 -1.89 -32.87
CA MET A 176 -14.99 -3.20 -32.30
C MET A 176 -16.49 -3.45 -32.20
N GLN A 177 -16.99 -4.35 -33.05
CA GLN A 177 -18.36 -4.86 -32.96
C GLN A 177 -18.47 -5.75 -31.71
N PRO A 178 -19.55 -5.67 -30.92
CA PRO A 178 -19.78 -6.61 -29.82
C PRO A 178 -20.14 -7.99 -30.39
N SER A 179 -19.45 -9.02 -29.89
CA SER A 179 -19.74 -10.42 -30.17
C SER A 179 -21.14 -10.80 -29.66
N PRO A 180 -21.93 -11.63 -30.39
CA PRO A 180 -23.24 -12.06 -29.97
C PRO A 180 -23.12 -12.97 -28.74
N ALA A 181 -23.97 -12.71 -27.74
CA ALA A 181 -24.11 -13.48 -26.52
C ALA A 181 -24.56 -14.91 -26.86
N GLU A 182 -23.72 -15.88 -26.55
CA GLU A 182 -24.08 -17.31 -26.55
C GLU A 182 -25.00 -17.60 -25.35
N ASN A 183 -26.25 -17.88 -25.68
CA ASN A 183 -27.30 -18.30 -24.81
C ASN A 183 -27.04 -19.75 -24.31
N LYS A 184 -26.60 -19.91 -23.05
CA LYS A 184 -26.57 -21.23 -22.40
C LYS A 184 -27.87 -21.47 -21.64
N PRO A 185 -28.51 -22.66 -21.82
CA PRO A 185 -29.79 -22.95 -21.17
C PRO A 185 -29.61 -23.22 -19.68
N GLY A 186 -30.64 -22.79 -18.94
CA GLY A 186 -30.69 -22.81 -17.50
C GLY A 186 -30.58 -24.20 -16.87
N ILE A 187 -29.82 -24.22 -15.76
CA ILE A 187 -29.87 -25.30 -14.78
C ILE A 187 -30.94 -24.94 -13.77
N THR A 188 -32.06 -25.63 -13.82
CA THR A 188 -33.11 -25.56 -12.79
C THR A 188 -32.69 -26.49 -11.65
N ASP A 189 -32.14 -25.96 -10.59
CA ASP A 189 -32.00 -26.71 -9.34
C ASP A 189 -33.34 -26.74 -8.62
N LYS A 190 -33.94 -27.93 -8.60
CA LYS A 190 -35.08 -28.27 -7.75
C LYS A 190 -34.58 -28.39 -6.32
N ILE A 191 -35.00 -27.47 -5.47
CA ILE A 191 -34.89 -27.58 -4.02
C ILE A 191 -36.08 -28.40 -3.56
N ASP A 192 -35.87 -29.63 -3.10
CA ASP A 192 -36.85 -30.42 -2.38
C ASP A 192 -36.90 -29.95 -0.92
N PRO A 193 -38.10 -29.66 -0.36
CA PRO A 193 -38.25 -29.40 1.05
C PRO A 193 -38.36 -30.71 1.82
N GLN A 194 -37.38 -31.04 2.66
CA GLN A 194 -37.52 -32.10 3.64
C GLN A 194 -38.22 -31.57 4.90
N GLU A 195 -39.42 -32.09 5.07
CA GLU A 195 -40.25 -32.00 6.26
C GLU A 195 -39.56 -32.69 7.49
N GLY A 196 -39.94 -32.16 8.66
CA GLY A 196 -39.46 -32.57 9.94
C GLY A 196 -39.84 -33.96 10.44
N LYS A 197 -39.10 -34.37 11.37
CA LYS A 197 -39.56 -35.02 12.64
C LYS A 197 -38.45 -34.90 13.68
#